data_c98957525ad1e3380837cc6d835af35a
#
_entry.id   c98957525ad1e3380837cc6d835af35a
#
_cell.length_a   1.000
_cell.length_b   1.000
_cell.length_c   1.000
_cell.angle_alpha   90.00
_cell.angle_beta   90.00
_cell.angle_gamma   90.00
#
_symmetry.space_group_name_H-M   'P 1'
#
loop_
_entity.id
_entity.type
_entity.pdbx_description
1 polymer ?
#
loop_
_entity_poly.entity_id
_entity_poly.type
_entity_poly.pdbx_seq_one_letter_code
_entity_poly.pdbx_strand_id
1 'polypeptide(L)'
;MKRKTLLLLALTVSSFLLITGCGNNSTTLPNNSGKDSIISEEDANTKRIKALDNNIDIKNIQDSIIYGYFMPSNINYAKKTIEVNVNDIELYDAVDIQEMKKGEILEINNTEIKIQKIEKKDGVININGGYGSADNGEGVTLVPGDGGTYKAQLINDYATYKNLGTFTYTISDDFVLEDYFGKEPGEDPTTVTFSELENYLKGLEDFNNTFYFTNTEIHIVNNEILSITRHWVP
;
A
#
# COMPACT_ATOMS: atom_id res chain seq x y z
N MET A 1 31.38 43.01 5.70
CA MET A 1 31.83 42.49 7.01
C MET A 1 31.01 41.27 7.37
N LYS A 2 31.58 40.15 7.18
CA LYS A 2 31.92 38.97 8.04
C LYS A 2 30.94 38.72 9.22
N ARG A 3 30.29 37.53 9.21
CA ARG A 3 30.47 36.53 10.25
C ARG A 3 29.88 35.18 9.80
N LYS A 4 30.75 34.20 9.58
CA LYS A 4 30.48 32.76 9.46
C LYS A 4 30.30 32.23 10.88
N THR A 5 29.25 31.48 11.14
CA THR A 5 29.12 30.67 12.36
C THR A 5 29.10 29.20 11.94
N LEU A 6 30.19 28.54 12.25
CA LEU A 6 30.44 27.10 12.10
C LEU A 6 29.81 26.41 13.32
N LEU A 7 28.87 25.51 13.12
CA LEU A 7 28.35 24.65 14.19
C LEU A 7 28.89 23.24 14.01
N LEU A 8 29.81 22.89 14.94
CA LEU A 8 30.39 21.55 15.09
C LEU A 8 29.34 20.67 15.80
N LEU A 9 28.96 19.55 15.20
CA LEU A 9 28.16 18.52 15.88
C LEU A 9 29.09 17.36 16.25
N ALA A 10 29.22 17.13 17.55
CA ALA A 10 30.04 16.06 18.12
C ALA A 10 29.30 14.71 18.04
N LEU A 11 29.96 13.71 17.46
CA LEU A 11 29.55 12.30 17.51
C LEU A 11 29.90 11.72 18.90
N THR A 12 28.87 11.24 19.60
CA THR A 12 29.11 10.38 20.79
C THR A 12 28.94 8.92 20.37
N VAL A 13 30.03 8.19 20.38
CA VAL A 13 30.10 6.73 20.22
C VAL A 13 29.78 6.11 21.57
N SER A 14 28.68 5.34 21.65
CA SER A 14 28.37 4.53 22.84
C SER A 14 28.86 3.10 22.63
N SER A 15 29.88 2.73 23.41
CA SER A 15 30.47 1.39 23.46
C SER A 15 29.59 0.45 24.28
N PHE A 16 29.15 -0.66 23.66
CA PHE A 16 28.50 -1.76 24.38
C PHE A 16 29.54 -2.74 24.89
N LEU A 17 29.59 -2.90 26.20
CA LEU A 17 30.40 -3.90 26.91
C LEU A 17 29.75 -5.27 26.82
N LEU A 18 30.46 -6.23 26.25
CA LEU A 18 30.15 -7.64 26.32
C LEU A 18 30.61 -8.19 27.68
N ILE A 19 29.67 -8.72 28.45
CA ILE A 19 29.96 -9.50 29.65
C ILE A 19 29.83 -10.99 29.28
N THR A 20 30.98 -11.66 29.17
CA THR A 20 31.06 -13.11 29.12
C THR A 20 31.09 -13.66 30.55
N GLY A 21 30.07 -14.39 30.94
CA GLY A 21 30.04 -15.15 32.18
C GLY A 21 29.94 -16.64 31.88
N CYS A 22 31.07 -17.35 32.00
CA CYS A 22 31.08 -18.81 32.11
C CYS A 22 30.69 -19.22 33.54
N GLY A 23 29.73 -20.11 33.65
CA GLY A 23 29.38 -20.80 34.88
C GLY A 23 28.78 -22.17 34.57
N ASN A 24 29.62 -23.22 34.63
CA ASN A 24 29.21 -24.61 34.63
C ASN A 24 28.46 -24.91 35.92
N ASN A 25 27.22 -25.44 35.81
CA ASN A 25 26.72 -26.44 36.78
C ASN A 25 25.65 -27.30 36.10
N SER A 26 25.99 -28.54 36.02
CA SER A 26 25.12 -29.66 35.63
C SER A 26 24.02 -29.89 36.68
N THR A 27 22.76 -29.82 36.29
CA THR A 27 21.68 -30.47 37.00
C THR A 27 20.56 -30.82 35.99
N THR A 28 20.33 -32.11 35.89
CA THR A 28 19.17 -32.85 35.40
C THR A 28 17.98 -32.08 34.85
N LEU A 29 17.66 -32.40 33.59
CA LEU A 29 16.41 -32.08 32.89
C LEU A 29 15.17 -32.56 33.64
N PRO A 30 14.12 -31.79 33.64
CA PRO A 30 12.80 -32.31 33.33
C PRO A 30 12.38 -31.90 31.91
N ASN A 31 12.08 -32.92 31.16
CA ASN A 31 11.32 -32.87 29.93
C ASN A 31 10.14 -31.90 30.10
N ASN A 32 10.13 -30.80 29.37
CA ASN A 32 8.94 -29.97 29.24
C ASN A 32 8.63 -29.84 27.76
N SER A 33 7.72 -30.69 27.38
CA SER A 33 6.90 -30.74 26.20
C SER A 33 6.53 -29.33 25.70
N GLY A 34 6.43 -29.28 24.39
CA GLY A 34 6.01 -28.18 23.54
C GLY A 34 4.93 -27.30 24.18
N LYS A 35 5.17 -26.01 24.15
CA LYS A 35 4.08 -25.06 24.06
C LYS A 35 3.51 -25.16 22.65
N ASP A 36 2.64 -26.16 22.45
CA ASP A 36 1.58 -26.03 21.49
C ASP A 36 0.81 -24.77 21.87
N SER A 37 0.86 -23.77 21.03
CA SER A 37 -0.08 -22.66 21.07
C SER A 37 -1.45 -23.29 20.95
N ILE A 38 -2.15 -23.39 22.07
CA ILE A 38 -3.57 -23.75 22.10
C ILE A 38 -4.26 -22.59 21.38
N ILE A 39 -4.45 -22.72 20.06
CA ILE A 39 -5.44 -21.93 19.32
C ILE A 39 -6.76 -22.35 19.96
N SER A 40 -7.39 -21.45 20.67
CA SER A 40 -8.68 -21.73 21.29
C SER A 40 -9.65 -22.15 20.19
N GLU A 41 -10.47 -23.17 20.43
CA GLU A 41 -11.49 -23.62 19.47
C GLU A 41 -12.45 -22.47 19.06
N GLU A 42 -12.52 -21.41 19.84
CA GLU A 42 -13.29 -20.19 19.60
C GLU A 42 -12.72 -19.40 18.41
N ASP A 43 -11.40 -19.41 18.16
CA ASP A 43 -10.76 -18.73 17.04
C ASP A 43 -10.92 -19.46 15.71
N ALA A 44 -11.07 -20.79 15.72
CA ALA A 44 -11.20 -21.60 14.52
C ALA A 44 -12.55 -21.42 13.80
N ASN A 45 -13.58 -20.92 14.48
CA ASN A 45 -14.94 -20.75 13.95
C ASN A 45 -15.33 -19.29 13.73
N THR A 46 -14.41 -18.34 13.96
CA THR A 46 -14.67 -16.90 13.79
C THR A 46 -14.67 -16.54 12.31
N LYS A 47 -15.78 -15.97 11.81
CA LYS A 47 -15.86 -15.48 10.41
C LYS A 47 -14.78 -14.41 10.18
N ARG A 48 -14.01 -14.59 9.10
CA ARG A 48 -13.02 -13.63 8.64
C ARG A 48 -13.52 -12.98 7.35
N ILE A 49 -13.59 -11.67 7.36
CA ILE A 49 -13.96 -10.87 6.20
C ILE A 49 -12.67 -10.37 5.58
N LYS A 50 -12.44 -10.71 4.32
CA LYS A 50 -11.24 -10.39 3.56
C LYS A 50 -11.59 -9.57 2.34
N ALA A 51 -10.61 -8.81 1.86
CA ALA A 51 -10.74 -8.16 0.57
C ALA A 51 -11.00 -9.21 -0.53
N LEU A 52 -11.78 -8.79 -1.51
CA LEU A 52 -12.02 -9.56 -2.72
C LEU A 52 -10.68 -9.87 -3.40
N ASP A 53 -10.58 -11.05 -3.97
CA ASP A 53 -9.45 -11.38 -4.83
C ASP A 53 -9.83 -11.01 -6.26
N ASN A 54 -9.27 -9.94 -6.78
CA ASN A 54 -9.55 -9.46 -8.14
C ASN A 54 -8.98 -10.41 -9.21
N ASN A 55 -8.29 -11.49 -8.81
CA ASN A 55 -7.74 -12.54 -9.68
C ASN A 55 -6.97 -11.99 -10.90
N ILE A 56 -6.34 -10.82 -10.76
CA ILE A 56 -5.52 -10.27 -11.82
C ILE A 56 -4.28 -11.16 -11.96
N ASP A 57 -4.17 -11.87 -13.07
CA ASP A 57 -2.91 -12.54 -13.41
C ASP A 57 -1.88 -11.52 -13.85
N ILE A 58 -1.13 -10.98 -12.89
CA ILE A 58 -0.16 -9.89 -13.08
C ILE A 58 0.94 -10.26 -14.06
N LYS A 59 1.15 -11.56 -14.30
CA LYS A 59 2.14 -12.04 -15.27
C LYS A 59 1.58 -12.17 -16.68
N ASN A 60 0.26 -12.09 -16.83
CA ASN A 60 -0.40 -12.26 -18.12
C ASN A 60 -1.64 -11.34 -18.22
N ILE A 61 -1.41 -10.04 -18.08
CA ILE A 61 -2.48 -9.03 -18.15
C ILE A 61 -2.90 -8.85 -19.60
N GLN A 62 -4.18 -9.10 -19.90
CA GLN A 62 -4.74 -8.91 -21.24
C GLN A 62 -5.19 -7.45 -21.44
N ASP A 63 -5.97 -6.91 -20.51
CA ASP A 63 -6.42 -5.52 -20.48
C ASP A 63 -6.85 -5.20 -19.05
N SER A 64 -6.10 -4.32 -18.37
CA SER A 64 -6.41 -3.96 -16.99
C SER A 64 -5.70 -2.67 -16.58
N ILE A 65 -6.29 -2.01 -15.59
CA ILE A 65 -5.68 -0.89 -14.88
C ILE A 65 -5.18 -1.42 -13.55
N ILE A 66 -3.92 -1.16 -13.25
CA ILE A 66 -3.28 -1.46 -11.97
C ILE A 66 -2.78 -0.18 -11.29
N TYR A 67 -2.59 -0.24 -10.00
CA TYR A 67 -1.98 0.86 -9.22
C TYR A 67 -0.48 0.59 -9.07
N GLY A 68 0.36 1.57 -9.42
CA GLY A 68 1.80 1.35 -9.50
C GLY A 68 2.63 2.36 -8.71
N TYR A 69 3.73 1.85 -8.14
CA TYR A 69 4.80 2.68 -7.57
C TYR A 69 6.07 2.44 -8.38
N PHE A 70 6.67 3.52 -8.86
CA PHE A 70 7.98 3.49 -9.50
C PHE A 70 8.67 4.86 -9.42
N MET A 71 9.97 4.86 -9.71
CA MET A 71 10.79 6.06 -9.90
C MET A 71 11.38 6.07 -11.32
N PRO A 72 11.85 7.21 -11.82
CA PRO A 72 12.50 7.30 -13.15
C PRO A 72 13.65 6.30 -13.33
N SER A 73 14.38 5.97 -12.27
CA SER A 73 15.45 4.97 -12.27
C SER A 73 14.97 3.53 -12.56
N ASN A 74 13.67 3.26 -12.43
CA ASN A 74 13.08 1.98 -12.74
C ASN A 74 12.81 1.80 -14.25
N ILE A 75 13.02 2.85 -15.06
CA ILE A 75 12.76 2.83 -16.51
C ILE A 75 14.05 2.52 -17.26
N ASN A 76 14.01 1.48 -18.09
CA ASN A 76 15.08 1.16 -19.03
C ASN A 76 14.69 1.64 -20.44
N TYR A 77 15.11 2.85 -20.79
CA TYR A 77 14.75 3.48 -22.07
C TYR A 77 15.27 2.70 -23.28
N ALA A 78 16.44 2.05 -23.18
CA ALA A 78 17.02 1.27 -24.28
C ALA A 78 16.24 -0.02 -24.58
N LYS A 79 15.64 -0.63 -23.55
CA LYS A 79 14.85 -1.86 -23.68
C LYS A 79 13.34 -1.59 -23.73
N LYS A 80 12.91 -0.34 -23.56
CA LYS A 80 11.51 0.04 -23.39
C LYS A 80 10.81 -0.79 -22.30
N THR A 81 11.41 -0.87 -21.12
CA THR A 81 10.82 -1.59 -19.99
C THR A 81 10.81 -0.72 -18.75
N ILE A 82 9.87 -1.01 -17.86
CA ILE A 82 9.76 -0.38 -16.55
C ILE A 82 9.52 -1.44 -15.48
N GLU A 83 10.19 -1.29 -14.34
CA GLU A 83 9.94 -2.08 -13.15
C GLU A 83 8.95 -1.33 -12.25
N VAL A 84 7.82 -1.97 -11.95
CA VAL A 84 6.72 -1.40 -11.17
C VAL A 84 6.46 -2.28 -9.96
N ASN A 85 6.37 -1.66 -8.78
CA ASN A 85 5.78 -2.27 -7.62
C ASN A 85 4.26 -2.15 -7.74
N VAL A 86 3.59 -3.28 -7.98
CA VAL A 86 2.17 -3.34 -8.28
C VAL A 86 1.36 -3.47 -7.01
N ASN A 87 0.31 -2.69 -6.94
CA ASN A 87 -0.64 -2.69 -5.83
C ASN A 87 -2.07 -2.83 -6.38
N ASP A 88 -2.93 -3.40 -5.59
CA ASP A 88 -4.35 -3.50 -5.88
C ASP A 88 -5.16 -2.87 -4.75
N ILE A 89 -6.25 -2.22 -5.08
CA ILE A 89 -7.13 -1.61 -4.08
C ILE A 89 -7.86 -2.73 -3.33
N GLU A 90 -7.90 -2.63 -2.01
CA GLU A 90 -8.67 -3.57 -1.19
C GLU A 90 -10.16 -3.23 -1.25
N LEU A 91 -10.92 -4.05 -1.96
CA LEU A 91 -12.36 -3.97 -2.05
C LEU A 91 -12.99 -5.14 -1.29
N TYR A 92 -14.09 -4.89 -0.60
CA TYR A 92 -14.82 -5.87 0.20
C TYR A 92 -16.23 -6.06 -0.36
N ASP A 93 -16.72 -7.28 -0.35
CA ASP A 93 -18.11 -7.58 -0.76
C ASP A 93 -19.12 -6.85 0.14
N ALA A 94 -20.10 -6.18 -0.50
CA ALA A 94 -21.07 -5.39 0.24
C ALA A 94 -21.95 -6.24 1.17
N VAL A 95 -22.27 -7.49 0.80
CA VAL A 95 -23.08 -8.37 1.64
C VAL A 95 -22.30 -8.75 2.88
N ASP A 96 -21.02 -9.15 2.73
CA ASP A 96 -20.16 -9.50 3.85
C ASP A 96 -20.00 -8.32 4.83
N ILE A 97 -19.80 -7.12 4.31
CA ILE A 97 -19.66 -5.91 5.13
C ILE A 97 -20.97 -5.52 5.81
N GLN A 98 -22.10 -5.65 5.11
CA GLN A 98 -23.39 -5.34 5.71
C GLN A 98 -23.87 -6.35 6.75
N GLU A 99 -23.49 -7.61 6.58
CA GLU A 99 -23.85 -8.71 7.49
C GLU A 99 -22.86 -8.94 8.64
N MET A 100 -21.71 -8.23 8.63
CA MET A 100 -20.68 -8.41 9.65
C MET A 100 -21.21 -8.15 11.07
N LYS A 101 -20.63 -8.86 12.03
CA LYS A 101 -21.06 -8.87 13.43
C LYS A 101 -19.90 -8.63 14.37
N LYS A 102 -20.25 -8.15 15.57
CA LYS A 102 -19.30 -8.08 16.68
C LYS A 102 -18.71 -9.47 16.98
N GLY A 103 -17.41 -9.55 17.17
CA GLY A 103 -16.64 -10.77 17.41
C GLY A 103 -16.00 -11.33 16.15
N GLU A 104 -16.47 -10.97 14.95
CA GLU A 104 -15.82 -11.33 13.68
C GLU A 104 -14.52 -10.56 13.48
N ILE A 105 -13.73 -10.97 12.49
CA ILE A 105 -12.44 -10.37 12.14
C ILE A 105 -12.55 -9.75 10.76
N LEU A 106 -12.14 -8.48 10.62
CA LEU A 106 -11.91 -7.82 9.35
C LEU A 106 -10.40 -7.77 9.08
N GLU A 107 -9.96 -8.27 7.93
CA GLU A 107 -8.57 -8.22 7.51
C GLU A 107 -8.37 -7.03 6.57
N ILE A 108 -7.49 -6.10 6.94
CA ILE A 108 -7.12 -4.92 6.15
C ILE A 108 -5.60 -4.83 6.08
N ASN A 109 -5.05 -4.75 4.88
CA ASN A 109 -3.61 -4.66 4.64
C ASN A 109 -2.83 -5.72 5.45
N ASN A 110 -3.31 -6.97 5.40
CA ASN A 110 -2.79 -8.11 6.16
C ASN A 110 -2.83 -7.96 7.69
N THR A 111 -3.59 -7.01 8.21
CA THR A 111 -3.79 -6.82 9.65
C THR A 111 -5.19 -7.28 10.04
N GLU A 112 -5.26 -8.18 11.04
CA GLU A 112 -6.52 -8.67 11.58
C GLU A 112 -7.08 -7.67 12.59
N ILE A 113 -8.30 -7.18 12.36
CA ILE A 113 -9.02 -6.25 13.23
C ILE A 113 -10.22 -6.97 13.81
N LYS A 114 -10.21 -7.25 15.12
CA LYS A 114 -11.35 -7.82 15.81
C LYS A 114 -12.46 -6.78 15.96
N ILE A 115 -13.63 -7.08 15.43
CA ILE A 115 -14.78 -6.17 15.45
C ILE A 115 -15.38 -6.13 16.85
N GLN A 116 -15.23 -5.01 17.54
CA GLN A 116 -15.79 -4.79 18.87
C GLN A 116 -17.04 -3.92 18.83
N LYS A 117 -17.10 -2.97 17.89
CA LYS A 117 -18.20 -2.02 17.71
C LYS A 117 -18.45 -1.76 16.23
N ILE A 118 -19.71 -1.65 15.83
CA ILE A 118 -20.11 -1.31 14.46
C ILE A 118 -21.11 -0.16 14.54
N GLU A 119 -20.86 0.90 13.78
CA GLU A 119 -21.76 2.04 13.62
C GLU A 119 -22.02 2.24 12.13
N LYS A 120 -23.31 2.24 11.73
CA LYS A 120 -23.74 2.39 10.32
C LYS A 120 -24.51 3.69 10.19
N LYS A 121 -24.04 4.59 9.31
CA LYS A 121 -24.71 5.86 9.05
C LYS A 121 -24.44 6.30 7.60
N ASP A 122 -25.52 6.63 6.89
CA ASP A 122 -25.50 7.19 5.52
C ASP A 122 -24.61 6.39 4.53
N GLY A 123 -24.65 5.05 4.64
CA GLY A 123 -23.83 4.14 3.84
C GLY A 123 -22.40 3.93 4.35
N VAL A 124 -21.92 4.78 5.25
CA VAL A 124 -20.61 4.64 5.88
C VAL A 124 -20.70 3.71 7.09
N ILE A 125 -19.69 2.87 7.27
CA ILE A 125 -19.62 1.92 8.38
C ILE A 125 -18.35 2.16 9.16
N ASN A 126 -18.48 2.55 10.41
CA ASN A 126 -17.35 2.71 11.33
C ASN A 126 -17.21 1.47 12.20
N ILE A 127 -16.05 0.85 12.17
CA ILE A 127 -15.64 -0.26 13.02
C ILE A 127 -14.73 0.29 14.11
N ASN A 128 -14.98 -0.09 15.37
CA ASN A 128 -14.20 0.32 16.52
C ASN A 128 -14.02 1.85 16.66
N GLY A 129 -15.04 2.62 16.24
CA GLY A 129 -15.04 4.08 16.28
C GLY A 129 -14.60 4.78 14.99
N GLY A 130 -14.23 4.05 13.97
CA GLY A 130 -13.77 4.59 12.67
C GLY A 130 -12.29 4.96 12.65
N TYR A 131 -11.81 5.34 11.48
CA TYR A 131 -10.41 5.71 11.27
C TYR A 131 -9.98 6.87 12.20
N GLY A 132 -8.81 6.74 12.79
CA GLY A 132 -8.26 7.75 13.71
C GLY A 132 -8.90 7.73 15.11
N SER A 133 -9.78 6.77 15.39
CA SER A 133 -10.34 6.60 16.75
C SER A 133 -9.23 6.27 17.75
N ALA A 134 -9.15 7.07 18.82
CA ALA A 134 -8.07 7.01 19.80
C ALA A 134 -8.11 5.77 20.71
N ASP A 135 -9.20 5.00 20.69
CA ASP A 135 -9.45 4.01 21.75
C ASP A 135 -8.62 2.73 21.66
N ASN A 136 -7.92 2.44 20.55
CA ASN A 136 -6.95 1.32 20.46
C ASN A 136 -6.15 1.29 19.14
N GLY A 137 -6.31 2.26 18.23
CA GLY A 137 -5.61 2.26 16.92
C GLY A 137 -6.17 1.28 15.89
N GLU A 138 -7.26 0.57 16.23
CA GLU A 138 -7.89 -0.45 15.37
C GLU A 138 -9.22 0.03 14.74
N GLY A 139 -9.46 1.34 14.74
CA GLY A 139 -10.66 1.91 14.14
C GLY A 139 -10.57 1.95 12.60
N VAL A 140 -11.63 1.51 11.93
CA VAL A 140 -11.72 1.49 10.47
C VAL A 140 -13.01 2.16 10.02
N THR A 141 -12.90 3.01 8.99
CA THR A 141 -14.06 3.54 8.28
C THR A 141 -14.16 2.84 6.93
N LEU A 142 -15.31 2.23 6.65
CA LEU A 142 -15.63 1.62 5.37
C LEU A 142 -16.64 2.51 4.64
N VAL A 143 -16.34 2.83 3.39
CA VAL A 143 -17.20 3.64 2.51
C VAL A 143 -17.62 2.82 1.30
N PRO A 144 -18.80 3.12 0.70
CA PRO A 144 -19.20 2.47 -0.53
C PRO A 144 -18.16 2.68 -1.64
N GLY A 145 -17.83 1.59 -2.33
CA GLY A 145 -17.06 1.57 -3.57
C GLY A 145 -17.96 1.29 -4.77
N ASP A 146 -17.36 1.18 -5.92
CA ASP A 146 -18.06 0.85 -7.15
C ASP A 146 -18.51 -0.62 -7.18
N GLY A 147 -19.51 -0.94 -8.03
CA GLY A 147 -19.92 -2.32 -8.26
C GLY A 147 -20.51 -3.08 -7.07
N GLY A 148 -21.03 -2.37 -6.05
CA GLY A 148 -21.58 -3.02 -4.86
C GLY A 148 -20.50 -3.51 -3.90
N THR A 149 -19.40 -2.79 -3.80
CA THR A 149 -18.32 -3.06 -2.89
C THR A 149 -18.21 -2.02 -1.77
N TYR A 150 -17.33 -2.28 -0.81
CA TYR A 150 -16.84 -1.31 0.17
C TYR A 150 -15.32 -1.23 0.08
N LYS A 151 -14.76 -0.07 0.44
CA LYS A 151 -13.32 0.12 0.62
C LYS A 151 -13.05 0.74 1.99
N ALA A 152 -11.91 0.38 2.59
CA ALA A 152 -11.45 1.05 3.78
C ALA A 152 -10.91 2.44 3.39
N GLN A 153 -11.32 3.45 4.15
CA GLN A 153 -10.92 4.83 3.95
C GLN A 153 -9.89 5.23 5.00
N LEU A 154 -8.75 5.70 4.55
CA LEU A 154 -7.71 6.31 5.37
C LEU A 154 -7.87 7.83 5.41
N ILE A 155 -6.87 8.52 6.00
CA ILE A 155 -6.81 9.99 6.00
C ILE A 155 -6.82 10.52 4.55
N ASN A 156 -7.46 11.67 4.32
CA ASN A 156 -7.59 12.30 3.00
C ASN A 156 -8.26 11.40 1.94
N ASP A 157 -9.21 10.57 2.37
CA ASP A 157 -10.01 9.69 1.49
C ASP A 157 -9.22 8.60 0.73
N TYR A 158 -7.95 8.38 1.09
CA TYR A 158 -7.17 7.29 0.51
C TYR A 158 -7.76 5.93 0.86
N ALA A 159 -7.80 5.03 -0.13
CA ALA A 159 -8.11 3.63 0.07
C ALA A 159 -6.91 2.86 0.66
N THR A 160 -7.15 1.65 1.12
CA THR A 160 -6.09 0.68 1.44
C THR A 160 -5.72 -0.12 0.19
N TYR A 161 -4.44 -0.53 0.13
CA TYR A 161 -3.90 -1.25 -1.00
C TYR A 161 -3.13 -2.48 -0.55
N LYS A 162 -3.31 -3.58 -1.29
CA LYS A 162 -2.56 -4.81 -1.14
C LYS A 162 -1.40 -4.80 -2.12
N ASN A 163 -0.18 -5.00 -1.63
CA ASN A 163 0.99 -5.15 -2.49
C ASN A 163 0.99 -6.53 -3.15
N LEU A 164 1.11 -6.56 -4.47
CA LEU A 164 1.11 -7.78 -5.28
C LEU A 164 2.52 -8.19 -5.74
N GLY A 165 3.52 -7.33 -5.51
CA GLY A 165 4.92 -7.57 -5.85
C GLY A 165 5.47 -6.61 -6.90
N THR A 166 6.71 -6.86 -7.30
CA THR A 166 7.43 -6.05 -8.29
C THR A 166 7.55 -6.81 -9.61
N PHE A 167 7.15 -6.16 -10.71
CA PHE A 167 7.10 -6.76 -12.04
C PHE A 167 7.72 -5.83 -13.07
N THR A 168 8.29 -6.42 -14.12
CA THR A 168 8.82 -5.67 -15.26
C THR A 168 7.88 -5.81 -16.44
N TYR A 169 7.44 -4.68 -16.98
CA TYR A 169 6.57 -4.61 -18.15
C TYR A 169 7.29 -3.94 -19.31
N THR A 170 6.92 -4.32 -20.54
CA THR A 170 7.29 -3.60 -21.76
C THR A 170 6.44 -2.33 -21.86
N ILE A 171 7.03 -1.27 -22.39
CA ILE A 171 6.31 -0.02 -22.68
C ILE A 171 5.94 -0.04 -24.17
N SER A 172 4.65 0.14 -24.48
CA SER A 172 4.11 0.15 -25.83
C SER A 172 4.73 1.26 -26.69
N ASP A 173 4.75 1.08 -28.01
CA ASP A 173 5.12 2.14 -28.95
C ASP A 173 4.13 3.31 -28.93
N ASP A 174 2.87 3.02 -28.62
CA ASP A 174 1.77 4.01 -28.51
C ASP A 174 1.61 4.56 -27.07
N PHE A 175 2.64 4.40 -26.25
CA PHE A 175 2.63 4.83 -24.85
C PHE A 175 2.36 6.31 -24.67
N VAL A 176 1.52 6.64 -23.67
CA VAL A 176 1.23 8.00 -23.22
C VAL A 176 1.30 8.10 -21.69
N LEU A 177 2.00 9.10 -21.18
CA LEU A 177 1.87 9.57 -19.80
C LEU A 177 0.93 10.75 -19.77
N GLU A 178 -0.12 10.68 -18.97
CA GLU A 178 -1.01 11.78 -18.62
C GLU A 178 -0.72 12.24 -17.20
N ASP A 179 -0.16 13.42 -17.04
CA ASP A 179 0.29 13.92 -15.75
C ASP A 179 -0.54 15.13 -15.29
N TYR A 180 -1.38 14.89 -14.29
CA TYR A 180 -2.19 15.92 -13.61
C TYR A 180 -1.49 16.54 -12.40
N PHE A 181 -0.26 16.13 -12.08
CA PHE A 181 0.46 16.68 -10.93
C PHE A 181 0.69 18.19 -11.09
N GLY A 182 0.29 18.96 -10.07
CA GLY A 182 0.36 20.41 -10.09
C GLY A 182 -0.65 21.11 -10.99
N LYS A 183 -1.68 20.39 -11.48
CA LYS A 183 -2.79 20.96 -12.24
C LYS A 183 -3.94 21.34 -11.32
N GLU A 184 -4.66 22.40 -11.70
CA GLU A 184 -5.92 22.76 -11.03
C GLU A 184 -7.05 21.81 -11.48
N PRO A 185 -8.09 21.61 -10.66
CA PRO A 185 -9.25 20.80 -11.05
C PRO A 185 -9.89 21.29 -12.35
N GLY A 186 -9.95 20.42 -13.36
CA GLY A 186 -10.51 20.71 -14.69
C GLY A 186 -9.50 21.19 -15.72
N GLU A 187 -8.22 21.31 -15.37
CA GLU A 187 -7.15 21.52 -16.36
C GLU A 187 -6.78 20.20 -17.06
N ASP A 188 -6.35 20.31 -18.31
CA ASP A 188 -5.85 19.19 -19.08
C ASP A 188 -4.51 18.68 -18.52
N PRO A 189 -4.22 17.36 -18.57
CA PRO A 189 -2.95 16.81 -18.15
C PRO A 189 -1.81 17.29 -19.06
N THR A 190 -0.60 17.25 -18.51
CA THR A 190 0.58 17.25 -19.39
C THR A 190 0.70 15.89 -20.05
N THR A 191 0.59 15.84 -21.37
CA THR A 191 0.68 14.61 -22.15
C THR A 191 2.10 14.40 -22.68
N VAL A 192 2.69 13.23 -22.41
CA VAL A 192 4.09 12.92 -22.75
C VAL A 192 4.17 11.56 -23.43
N THR A 193 4.78 11.51 -24.60
CA THR A 193 5.06 10.27 -25.33
C THR A 193 6.32 9.57 -24.77
N PHE A 194 6.52 8.29 -25.13
CA PHE A 194 7.71 7.57 -24.68
C PHE A 194 9.02 8.27 -25.09
N SER A 195 9.07 8.86 -26.26
CA SER A 195 10.27 9.58 -26.77
C SER A 195 10.61 10.84 -25.97
N GLU A 196 9.64 11.45 -25.33
CA GLU A 196 9.78 12.65 -24.50
C GLU A 196 9.97 12.37 -23.02
N LEU A 197 9.60 11.13 -22.60
CA LEU A 197 9.48 10.73 -21.20
C LEU A 197 10.77 10.96 -20.41
N GLU A 198 11.93 10.61 -20.96
CA GLU A 198 13.21 10.77 -20.26
C GLU A 198 13.52 12.24 -19.96
N ASN A 199 13.30 13.12 -20.95
CA ASN A 199 13.55 14.54 -20.79
C ASN A 199 12.52 15.19 -19.85
N TYR A 200 11.26 14.76 -19.97
CA TYR A 200 10.21 15.22 -19.09
C TYR A 200 10.51 14.91 -17.62
N LEU A 201 10.81 13.65 -17.32
CA LEU A 201 11.11 13.22 -15.95
C LEU A 201 12.38 13.86 -15.37
N LYS A 202 13.40 14.12 -16.20
CA LYS A 202 14.60 14.88 -15.79
C LYS A 202 14.31 16.35 -15.48
N GLY A 203 13.26 16.90 -16.04
CA GLY A 203 12.82 18.28 -15.80
C GLY A 203 12.00 18.47 -14.53
N LEU A 204 11.51 17.39 -13.93
CA LEU A 204 10.78 17.46 -12.67
C LEU A 204 11.75 17.65 -11.49
N GLU A 205 11.27 18.33 -10.44
CA GLU A 205 11.99 18.36 -9.17
C GLU A 205 12.01 16.97 -8.52
N ASP A 206 13.03 16.67 -7.71
CA ASP A 206 13.25 15.32 -7.15
C ASP A 206 12.02 14.76 -6.44
N PHE A 207 11.31 15.58 -5.66
CA PHE A 207 10.10 15.13 -4.95
C PHE A 207 8.90 14.90 -5.90
N ASN A 208 8.91 15.44 -7.11
CA ASN A 208 7.88 15.24 -8.13
C ASN A 208 8.17 14.03 -9.02
N ASN A 209 9.34 13.43 -8.90
CA ASN A 209 9.77 12.31 -9.75
C ASN A 209 9.22 10.95 -9.32
N THR A 210 8.51 10.88 -8.21
CA THR A 210 7.98 9.63 -7.70
C THR A 210 6.52 9.45 -8.07
N PHE A 211 6.22 8.28 -8.62
CA PHE A 211 4.87 7.85 -8.97
C PHE A 211 4.39 6.87 -7.90
N TYR A 212 3.41 7.28 -7.10
CA TYR A 212 2.91 6.48 -5.98
C TYR A 212 1.65 5.71 -6.38
N PHE A 213 1.47 4.50 -5.83
CA PHE A 213 0.26 3.71 -6.07
C PHE A 213 -1.04 4.40 -5.63
N THR A 214 -0.98 5.41 -4.77
CA THR A 214 -2.14 6.20 -4.34
C THR A 214 -2.62 7.22 -5.37
N ASN A 215 -1.77 7.53 -6.36
CA ASN A 215 -2.09 8.53 -7.38
C ASN A 215 -1.71 8.11 -8.81
N THR A 216 -1.23 6.87 -8.99
CA THR A 216 -0.73 6.43 -10.30
C THR A 216 -1.47 5.18 -10.74
N GLU A 217 -2.20 5.31 -11.82
CA GLU A 217 -2.84 4.23 -12.55
C GLU A 217 -2.00 3.87 -13.77
N ILE A 218 -1.87 2.58 -14.02
CA ILE A 218 -1.10 2.04 -15.16
C ILE A 218 -2.01 1.12 -15.96
N HIS A 219 -2.33 1.52 -17.18
CA HIS A 219 -3.12 0.73 -18.10
C HIS A 219 -2.19 -0.22 -18.88
N ILE A 220 -2.43 -1.52 -18.71
CA ILE A 220 -1.67 -2.58 -19.35
C ILE A 220 -2.58 -3.33 -20.31
N VAL A 221 -2.12 -3.47 -21.57
CA VAL A 221 -2.80 -4.22 -22.61
C VAL A 221 -1.81 -5.25 -23.19
N ASN A 222 -2.18 -6.53 -23.20
CA ASN A 222 -1.34 -7.63 -23.69
C ASN A 222 0.08 -7.63 -23.06
N ASN A 223 0.18 -7.39 -21.77
CA ASN A 223 1.42 -7.26 -20.99
C ASN A 223 2.30 -6.06 -21.38
N GLU A 224 1.80 -5.09 -22.12
CA GLU A 224 2.50 -3.85 -22.44
C GLU A 224 1.79 -2.66 -21.77
N ILE A 225 2.57 -1.75 -21.20
CA ILE A 225 2.03 -0.51 -20.66
C ILE A 225 1.65 0.40 -21.79
N LEU A 226 0.34 0.63 -21.96
CA LEU A 226 -0.23 1.53 -22.94
C LEU A 226 -0.27 2.97 -22.43
N SER A 227 -0.65 3.16 -21.17
CA SER A 227 -0.62 4.48 -20.56
C SER A 227 -0.32 4.46 -19.07
N ILE A 228 0.18 5.58 -18.58
CA ILE A 228 0.30 5.89 -17.15
C ILE A 228 -0.47 7.20 -16.92
N THR A 229 -1.37 7.20 -15.94
CA THR A 229 -2.06 8.41 -15.50
C THR A 229 -1.65 8.72 -14.08
N ARG A 230 -1.04 9.91 -13.86
CA ARG A 230 -0.75 10.40 -12.52
C ARG A 230 -1.76 11.48 -12.15
N HIS A 231 -2.59 11.16 -11.17
CA HIS A 231 -3.61 12.06 -10.66
C HIS A 231 -3.01 13.14 -9.73
N TRP A 232 -3.68 14.27 -9.67
CA TRP A 232 -3.41 15.26 -8.65
C TRP A 232 -3.82 14.72 -7.27
N VAL A 233 -2.99 14.97 -6.27
CA VAL A 233 -3.26 14.61 -4.87
C VAL A 233 -3.08 15.87 -4.05
N PRO A 234 -4.11 16.30 -3.30
CA PRO A 234 -4.08 17.51 -2.48
C PRO A 234 -3.09 17.42 -1.31
#